data_2100441f5c3fc0e7cceb69a493348b06
#
_entry.id   2100441f5c3fc0e7cceb69a493348b06
#
_cell.length_a   1.000
_cell.length_b   1.000
_cell.length_c   1.000
_cell.angle_alpha   90.00
_cell.angle_beta   90.00
_cell.angle_gamma   90.00
#
_symmetry.space_group_name_H-M   'P 1'
#
loop_
_entity.id
_entity.type
_entity.pdbx_description
1 polymer ?
#
loop_
_entity_poly.entity_id
_entity_poly.type
_entity_poly.pdbx_seq_one_letter_code
_entity_poly.pdbx_strand_id
1 'polypeptide(L)'
;MCGLEDGAGVKSAFVRGQKMTKENSYELIDHAYDVVVVGAGGAGLRATLGAAEAGLKTACISKVFPTRSHTVAAQGGISAALGNMGEDDWRWHMYDTVKGSDWLGDQDAIEYLCKHAPAAVYELEHYGVPFSRTEEGKIYQRPFGGMTTRFGEGTAQRTCAAADRTGHAIIHTLYGQALRHGSEFFIEYFVIDLLMEEGECRGVIALCMEDGTLHRFRSKMTMLATGGYGRAYYSCTSAHTCTGDGGGMVARAGLPLQDMEFVQFHPTGI
;
A
#
# COMPACT_ATOMS: atom_id res chain seq x y z
N MET A 1 -42.29 46.88 10.42
CA MET A 1 -41.09 47.31 11.17
C MET A 1 -40.63 46.09 11.95
N CYS A 2 -39.64 45.44 11.48
CA CYS A 2 -39.00 44.30 12.18
C CYS A 2 -37.51 44.56 12.13
N GLY A 3 -36.93 44.80 13.29
CA GLY A 3 -35.52 45.06 13.46
C GLY A 3 -34.72 43.75 13.37
N LEU A 4 -33.68 43.78 12.61
CA LEU A 4 -32.63 42.75 12.58
C LEU A 4 -31.54 43.21 13.54
N GLU A 5 -31.32 42.47 14.61
CA GLU A 5 -30.17 42.61 15.48
C GLU A 5 -29.12 41.56 15.19
N ASP A 6 -27.98 42.03 15.13
CA ASP A 6 -26.59 41.66 14.91
C ASP A 6 -26.11 40.25 15.20
N GLY A 7 -25.30 39.77 14.26
CA GLY A 7 -24.56 38.54 14.32
C GLY A 7 -23.46 38.52 15.36
N ALA A 8 -23.50 37.51 16.22
CA ALA A 8 -22.40 37.17 17.12
C ALA A 8 -21.26 36.50 16.35
N GLY A 9 -20.17 37.25 16.21
CA GLY A 9 -18.93 36.74 15.61
C GLY A 9 -18.33 35.63 16.46
N VAL A 10 -18.07 34.48 15.81
CA VAL A 10 -17.28 33.42 16.39
C VAL A 10 -15.82 33.90 16.46
N LYS A 11 -15.38 34.29 17.64
CA LYS A 11 -13.98 34.59 17.92
C LYS A 11 -13.22 33.25 17.95
N SER A 12 -12.40 33.02 16.96
CA SER A 12 -11.38 31.99 16.96
C SER A 12 -10.47 32.18 18.19
N ALA A 13 -10.60 31.30 19.16
CA ALA A 13 -9.68 31.25 20.28
C ALA A 13 -8.36 30.65 19.81
N PHE A 14 -7.43 31.51 19.40
CA PHE A 14 -6.02 31.15 19.31
C PHE A 14 -5.56 30.79 20.73
N VAL A 15 -5.35 29.51 20.99
CA VAL A 15 -4.66 29.03 22.19
C VAL A 15 -3.24 29.55 22.11
N ARG A 16 -2.92 30.60 22.87
CA ARG A 16 -1.53 31.07 23.04
C ARG A 16 -0.71 29.89 23.54
N GLY A 17 0.35 29.56 22.78
CA GLY A 17 1.26 28.49 23.12
C GLY A 17 1.76 28.60 24.56
N GLN A 18 1.39 27.64 25.40
CA GLN A 18 2.07 27.44 26.67
C GLN A 18 3.53 27.13 26.34
N LYS A 19 4.46 27.90 26.92
CA LYS A 19 5.88 27.53 26.91
C LYS A 19 6.00 26.15 27.56
N MET A 20 6.31 25.14 26.77
CA MET A 20 6.63 23.82 27.28
C MET A 20 7.79 23.93 28.24
N THR A 21 7.56 23.57 29.49
CA THR A 21 8.62 23.43 30.49
C THR A 21 9.41 22.14 30.17
N LYS A 22 10.68 22.08 30.59
CA LYS A 22 11.55 20.92 30.34
C LYS A 22 10.97 19.57 30.81
N GLU A 23 9.97 19.59 31.68
CA GLU A 23 9.25 18.40 32.21
C GLU A 23 8.23 17.78 31.22
N ASN A 24 7.88 18.50 30.15
CA ASN A 24 6.93 18.05 29.12
C ASN A 24 7.58 17.82 27.74
N SER A 25 8.92 17.62 27.69
CA SER A 25 9.59 17.31 26.45
C SER A 25 9.53 15.80 26.19
N TYR A 26 8.91 15.40 25.07
CA TYR A 26 8.99 14.02 24.61
C TYR A 26 10.43 13.69 24.23
N GLU A 27 10.87 12.47 24.52
CA GLU A 27 12.14 11.98 24.01
C GLU A 27 12.03 11.81 22.48
N LEU A 28 12.97 12.40 21.76
CA LEU A 28 13.02 12.32 20.30
C LEU A 28 14.28 11.56 19.89
N ILE A 29 14.09 10.40 19.26
CA ILE A 29 15.18 9.53 18.80
C ILE A 29 15.37 9.72 17.30
N ASP A 30 16.58 10.07 16.89
CA ASP A 30 16.92 10.36 15.50
C ASP A 30 17.46 9.14 14.77
N HIS A 31 16.99 8.92 13.55
CA HIS A 31 17.45 7.91 12.61
C HIS A 31 17.77 8.53 11.25
N ALA A 32 18.71 7.95 10.52
CA ALA A 32 19.07 8.37 9.17
C ALA A 32 19.20 7.18 8.21
N TYR A 33 18.49 7.25 7.09
CA TYR A 33 18.44 6.24 6.04
C TYR A 33 18.52 6.87 4.65
N ASP A 34 18.84 6.06 3.65
CA ASP A 34 18.69 6.47 2.26
C ASP A 34 17.20 6.42 1.86
N VAL A 35 16.53 5.33 2.24
CA VAL A 35 15.11 5.11 1.95
C VAL A 35 14.34 4.76 3.22
N VAL A 36 13.21 5.40 3.42
CA VAL A 36 12.21 5.03 4.44
C VAL A 36 10.94 4.58 3.74
N VAL A 37 10.49 3.37 4.03
CA VAL A 37 9.23 2.80 3.54
C VAL A 37 8.22 2.76 4.68
N VAL A 38 7.08 3.41 4.50
CA VAL A 38 5.98 3.43 5.47
C VAL A 38 4.91 2.43 5.06
N GLY A 39 4.79 1.37 5.85
CA GLY A 39 3.89 0.25 5.59
C GLY A 39 4.61 -1.00 5.09
N ALA A 40 4.38 -2.13 5.76
CA ALA A 40 5.00 -3.43 5.46
C ALA A 40 3.98 -4.44 4.87
N GLY A 41 3.08 -3.97 4.03
CA GLY A 41 2.24 -4.82 3.17
C GLY A 41 3.01 -5.30 1.94
N GLY A 42 2.35 -5.96 1.01
CA GLY A 42 2.99 -6.48 -0.21
C GLY A 42 3.77 -5.42 -0.98
N ALA A 43 3.19 -4.24 -1.20
CA ALA A 43 3.85 -3.13 -1.89
C ALA A 43 5.07 -2.62 -1.11
N GLY A 44 4.92 -2.39 0.20
CA GLY A 44 6.00 -1.87 1.03
C GLY A 44 7.15 -2.86 1.18
N LEU A 45 6.87 -4.14 1.38
CA LEU A 45 7.91 -5.17 1.45
C LEU A 45 8.67 -5.31 0.13
N ARG A 46 7.96 -5.26 -1.03
CA ARG A 46 8.65 -5.32 -2.33
C ARG A 46 9.55 -4.09 -2.55
N ALA A 47 9.08 -2.91 -2.15
CA ALA A 47 9.88 -1.69 -2.21
C ALA A 47 11.09 -1.73 -1.27
N THR A 48 10.89 -2.20 -0.05
CA THR A 48 11.96 -2.38 0.95
C THR A 48 13.03 -3.34 0.44
N LEU A 49 12.60 -4.49 -0.11
CA LEU A 49 13.50 -5.46 -0.70
C LEU A 49 14.30 -4.86 -1.85
N GLY A 50 13.64 -4.21 -2.82
CA GLY A 50 14.32 -3.63 -3.98
C GLY A 50 15.33 -2.53 -3.61
N ALA A 51 15.01 -1.70 -2.62
CA ALA A 51 15.95 -0.70 -2.13
C ALA A 51 17.17 -1.34 -1.44
N ALA A 52 16.94 -2.39 -0.64
CA ALA A 52 18.03 -3.13 0.03
C ALA A 52 18.90 -3.90 -0.96
N GLU A 53 18.29 -4.55 -1.99
CA GLU A 53 19.03 -5.21 -3.09
C GLU A 53 19.91 -4.23 -3.86
N ALA A 54 19.48 -2.97 -3.97
CA ALA A 54 20.28 -1.91 -4.57
C ALA A 54 21.40 -1.36 -3.64
N GLY A 55 21.57 -1.92 -2.44
CA GLY A 55 22.58 -1.53 -1.48
C GLY A 55 22.26 -0.24 -0.71
N LEU A 56 21.01 0.22 -0.73
CA LEU A 56 20.59 1.41 -0.01
C LEU A 56 20.27 1.07 1.45
N LYS A 57 20.70 1.93 2.38
CA LYS A 57 20.33 1.82 3.78
C LYS A 57 18.82 2.08 3.93
N THR A 58 18.04 1.02 4.21
CA THR A 58 16.59 1.05 4.13
C THR A 58 15.95 0.72 5.47
N ALA A 59 14.99 1.56 5.90
CA ALA A 59 14.09 1.29 7.00
C ALA A 59 12.67 1.04 6.50
N CYS A 60 12.02 0.01 7.04
CA CYS A 60 10.60 -0.24 6.85
C CYS A 60 9.85 -0.05 8.17
N ILE A 61 8.92 0.90 8.20
CA ILE A 61 8.16 1.27 9.40
C ILE A 61 6.73 0.75 9.27
N SER A 62 6.26 0.02 10.25
CA SER A 62 4.92 -0.59 10.23
C SER A 62 4.22 -0.50 11.57
N LYS A 63 2.95 -0.10 11.56
CA LYS A 63 2.10 -0.05 12.76
C LYS A 63 1.66 -1.44 13.25
N VAL A 64 1.85 -2.47 12.45
CA VAL A 64 1.59 -3.87 12.82
C VAL A 64 2.75 -4.73 12.35
N PHE A 65 2.86 -5.94 12.88
CA PHE A 65 3.82 -6.91 12.37
C PHE A 65 3.58 -7.14 10.85
N PRO A 66 4.60 -7.20 9.98
CA PRO A 66 4.44 -7.27 8.52
C PRO A 66 3.47 -8.35 8.05
N THR A 67 3.52 -9.55 8.62
CA THR A 67 2.65 -10.67 8.26
C THR A 67 1.20 -10.51 8.72
N ARG A 68 0.86 -9.41 9.40
CA ARG A 68 -0.51 -9.03 9.78
C ARG A 68 -1.09 -7.90 8.92
N SER A 69 -0.38 -7.45 7.89
CA SER A 69 -0.92 -6.48 6.95
C SER A 69 -2.11 -7.04 6.18
N HIS A 70 -2.93 -6.15 5.61
CA HIS A 70 -4.12 -6.58 4.84
C HIS A 70 -3.79 -7.56 3.70
N THR A 71 -2.60 -7.50 3.13
CA THR A 71 -2.14 -8.42 2.08
C THR A 71 -2.27 -9.89 2.51
N VAL A 72 -2.09 -10.23 3.80
CA VAL A 72 -2.19 -11.62 4.28
C VAL A 72 -3.57 -12.25 4.00
N ALA A 73 -4.62 -11.43 3.95
CA ALA A 73 -5.99 -11.86 3.73
C ALA A 73 -6.32 -12.10 2.24
N ALA A 74 -5.44 -11.74 1.31
CA ALA A 74 -5.69 -11.92 -0.12
C ALA A 74 -5.66 -13.41 -0.50
N GLN A 75 -6.79 -13.91 -0.99
CA GLN A 75 -6.98 -15.32 -1.36
C GLN A 75 -6.96 -15.52 -2.88
N GLY A 76 -7.48 -14.55 -3.64
CA GLY A 76 -7.72 -14.66 -5.07
C GLY A 76 -6.48 -15.00 -5.88
N GLY A 77 -5.45 -14.24 -5.74
CA GLY A 77 -4.20 -14.37 -6.49
C GLY A 77 -3.75 -13.06 -7.14
N ILE A 78 -2.81 -13.16 -8.06
CA ILE A 78 -2.28 -12.06 -8.86
C ILE A 78 -2.63 -12.31 -10.33
N SER A 79 -3.27 -11.33 -10.97
CA SER A 79 -3.62 -11.42 -12.39
C SER A 79 -2.44 -11.01 -13.26
N ALA A 80 -2.04 -11.93 -14.15
CA ALA A 80 -0.98 -11.71 -15.14
C ALA A 80 -1.22 -12.59 -16.37
N ALA A 81 -1.09 -12.04 -17.56
CA ALA A 81 -1.31 -12.77 -18.80
C ALA A 81 -0.09 -13.69 -19.13
N LEU A 82 0.03 -14.82 -18.42
CA LEU A 82 1.11 -15.79 -18.63
C LEU A 82 0.82 -16.74 -19.80
N GLY A 83 -0.44 -16.93 -20.16
CA GLY A 83 -0.85 -17.87 -21.20
C GLY A 83 -0.67 -19.36 -20.84
N ASN A 84 -0.58 -19.69 -19.55
CA ASN A 84 -0.32 -21.08 -19.12
C ASN A 84 -1.54 -22.00 -19.24
N MET A 85 -2.75 -21.43 -19.14
CA MET A 85 -4.01 -22.19 -19.18
C MET A 85 -4.75 -22.06 -20.51
N GLY A 86 -4.19 -21.32 -21.46
CA GLY A 86 -4.76 -21.02 -22.77
C GLY A 86 -4.12 -19.77 -23.35
N GLU A 87 -4.48 -19.41 -24.58
CA GLU A 87 -3.97 -18.20 -25.20
C GLU A 87 -4.38 -16.97 -24.38
N ASP A 88 -3.42 -16.12 -24.03
CA ASP A 88 -3.66 -14.86 -23.34
C ASP A 88 -2.63 -13.80 -23.77
N ASP A 89 -3.01 -12.52 -23.67
CA ASP A 89 -2.17 -11.37 -24.04
C ASP A 89 -2.39 -10.24 -23.02
N TRP A 90 -1.31 -9.56 -22.65
CA TRP A 90 -1.37 -8.43 -21.72
C TRP A 90 -2.27 -7.29 -22.22
N ARG A 91 -2.47 -7.14 -23.55
CA ARG A 91 -3.38 -6.14 -24.15
C ARG A 91 -4.84 -6.47 -23.87
N TRP A 92 -5.20 -7.76 -23.81
CA TRP A 92 -6.54 -8.17 -23.39
C TRP A 92 -6.75 -7.92 -21.91
N HIS A 93 -5.70 -8.18 -21.09
CA HIS A 93 -5.70 -7.80 -19.66
C HIS A 93 -5.88 -6.29 -19.48
N MET A 94 -5.15 -5.46 -20.24
CA MET A 94 -5.30 -4.02 -20.24
C MET A 94 -6.73 -3.59 -20.63
N TYR A 95 -7.29 -4.17 -21.69
CA TYR A 95 -8.66 -3.88 -22.10
C TYR A 95 -9.68 -4.16 -21.00
N ASP A 96 -9.59 -5.35 -20.36
CA ASP A 96 -10.48 -5.71 -19.26
C ASP A 96 -10.34 -4.75 -18.08
N THR A 97 -9.11 -4.31 -17.78
CA THR A 97 -8.83 -3.39 -16.67
C THR A 97 -9.36 -1.98 -16.96
N VAL A 98 -9.14 -1.44 -18.17
CA VAL A 98 -9.69 -0.14 -18.59
C VAL A 98 -11.21 -0.16 -18.55
N LYS A 99 -11.82 -1.24 -19.09
CA LYS A 99 -13.27 -1.42 -19.06
C LYS A 99 -13.81 -1.57 -17.64
N GLY A 100 -13.10 -2.33 -16.79
CA GLY A 100 -13.46 -2.56 -15.38
C GLY A 100 -13.37 -1.30 -14.52
N SER A 101 -12.52 -0.34 -14.89
CA SER A 101 -12.42 0.98 -14.27
C SER A 101 -13.41 2.01 -14.86
N ASP A 102 -14.39 1.54 -15.62
CA ASP A 102 -15.40 2.39 -16.30
C ASP A 102 -14.78 3.49 -17.18
N TRP A 103 -13.62 3.20 -17.78
CA TRP A 103 -12.82 4.10 -18.63
C TRP A 103 -12.23 5.33 -17.90
N LEU A 104 -12.33 5.38 -16.57
CA LEU A 104 -11.86 6.49 -15.74
C LEU A 104 -10.41 6.32 -15.28
N GLY A 105 -9.87 5.08 -15.30
CA GLY A 105 -8.51 4.81 -14.87
C GLY A 105 -7.45 5.45 -15.76
N ASP A 106 -6.30 5.75 -15.17
CA ASP A 106 -5.10 6.18 -15.90
C ASP A 106 -4.61 5.05 -16.81
N GLN A 107 -4.79 5.23 -18.14
CA GLN A 107 -4.53 4.17 -19.11
C GLN A 107 -3.05 3.87 -19.28
N ASP A 108 -2.15 4.85 -19.08
CA ASP A 108 -0.70 4.64 -19.14
C ASP A 108 -0.24 3.79 -17.94
N ALA A 109 -0.78 4.06 -16.75
CA ALA A 109 -0.52 3.25 -15.55
C ALA A 109 -1.08 1.83 -15.71
N ILE A 110 -2.27 1.66 -16.28
CA ILE A 110 -2.88 0.36 -16.56
C ILE A 110 -2.07 -0.42 -17.59
N GLU A 111 -1.62 0.21 -18.69
CA GLU A 111 -0.74 -0.42 -19.67
C GLU A 111 0.54 -0.94 -18.99
N TYR A 112 1.20 -0.07 -18.24
CA TYR A 112 2.42 -0.43 -17.52
C TYR A 112 2.20 -1.65 -16.62
N LEU A 113 1.15 -1.62 -15.80
CA LEU A 113 0.81 -2.72 -14.89
C LEU A 113 0.58 -4.03 -15.64
N CYS A 114 -0.32 -4.03 -16.63
CA CYS A 114 -0.70 -5.25 -17.34
C CYS A 114 0.46 -5.86 -18.16
N LYS A 115 1.29 -5.01 -18.75
CA LYS A 115 2.47 -5.40 -19.54
C LYS A 115 3.56 -6.01 -18.68
N HIS A 116 3.78 -5.49 -17.46
CA HIS A 116 4.83 -5.93 -16.55
C HIS A 116 4.36 -6.98 -15.53
N ALA A 117 3.06 -7.22 -15.38
CA ALA A 117 2.52 -8.21 -14.46
C ALA A 117 3.12 -9.62 -14.63
N PRO A 118 3.34 -10.15 -15.85
CA PRO A 118 4.01 -11.44 -16.02
C PRO A 118 5.41 -11.49 -15.41
N ALA A 119 6.23 -10.48 -15.65
CA ALA A 119 7.56 -10.39 -15.07
C ALA A 119 7.54 -10.32 -13.54
N ALA A 120 6.59 -9.58 -12.97
CA ALA A 120 6.41 -9.48 -11.52
C ALA A 120 6.01 -10.83 -10.88
N VAL A 121 5.19 -11.63 -11.55
CA VAL A 121 4.82 -12.97 -11.07
C VAL A 121 6.03 -13.91 -11.07
N TYR A 122 6.83 -13.91 -12.13
CA TYR A 122 8.05 -14.71 -12.17
C TYR A 122 9.09 -14.24 -11.15
N GLU A 123 9.21 -12.94 -10.91
CA GLU A 123 10.05 -12.40 -9.85
C GLU A 123 9.63 -12.92 -8.47
N LEU A 124 8.34 -12.89 -8.15
CA LEU A 124 7.82 -13.44 -6.91
C LEU A 124 8.06 -14.95 -6.78
N GLU A 125 7.95 -15.68 -7.89
CA GLU A 125 8.30 -17.10 -7.94
C GLU A 125 9.78 -17.33 -7.61
N HIS A 126 10.68 -16.54 -8.20
CA HIS A 126 12.12 -16.62 -7.94
C HIS A 126 12.47 -16.25 -6.51
N TYR A 127 11.73 -15.36 -5.88
CA TYR A 127 11.87 -15.08 -4.44
C TYR A 127 11.39 -16.25 -3.57
N GLY A 128 10.62 -17.18 -4.11
CA GLY A 128 10.16 -18.39 -3.44
C GLY A 128 8.67 -18.44 -3.13
N VAL A 129 7.83 -17.61 -3.77
CA VAL A 129 6.37 -17.74 -3.64
C VAL A 129 5.91 -19.07 -4.26
N PRO A 130 5.30 -19.97 -3.47
CA PRO A 130 4.94 -21.31 -3.93
C PRO A 130 3.61 -21.29 -4.68
N PHE A 131 3.60 -20.72 -5.88
CA PHE A 131 2.41 -20.76 -6.73
C PHE A 131 1.97 -22.19 -7.04
N SER A 132 0.68 -22.43 -7.09
CA SER A 132 0.09 -23.70 -7.51
C SER A 132 0.53 -24.03 -8.95
N ARG A 133 0.69 -25.34 -9.26
CA ARG A 133 1.20 -25.82 -10.54
C ARG A 133 0.16 -26.64 -11.29
N THR A 134 0.27 -26.61 -12.62
CA THR A 134 -0.37 -27.58 -13.50
C THR A 134 0.40 -28.91 -13.46
N GLU A 135 -0.15 -29.94 -14.08
CA GLU A 135 0.52 -31.24 -14.22
C GLU A 135 1.85 -31.12 -15.00
N GLU A 136 1.94 -30.16 -15.95
CA GLU A 136 3.15 -29.87 -16.70
C GLU A 136 4.15 -28.96 -15.95
N GLY A 137 3.88 -28.62 -14.69
CA GLY A 137 4.76 -27.80 -13.86
C GLY A 137 4.66 -26.28 -14.10
N LYS A 138 3.76 -25.80 -14.95
CA LYS A 138 3.53 -24.37 -15.17
C LYS A 138 2.78 -23.77 -13.98
N ILE A 139 2.91 -22.45 -13.75
CA ILE A 139 2.09 -21.75 -12.77
C ILE A 139 0.61 -21.88 -13.16
N TYR A 140 -0.19 -22.44 -12.25
CA TYR A 140 -1.62 -22.55 -12.44
C TYR A 140 -2.29 -21.16 -12.37
N GLN A 141 -3.23 -20.92 -13.29
CA GLN A 141 -4.00 -19.68 -13.33
C GLN A 141 -5.48 -20.00 -13.30
N ARG A 142 -6.20 -19.37 -12.37
CA ARG A 142 -7.65 -19.54 -12.23
C ARG A 142 -8.42 -18.48 -13.00
N PRO A 143 -9.66 -18.77 -13.44
CA PRO A 143 -10.56 -17.77 -14.00
C PRO A 143 -11.13 -16.88 -12.89
N PHE A 144 -11.39 -15.61 -13.25
CA PHE A 144 -12.20 -14.70 -12.47
C PHE A 144 -13.19 -13.97 -13.38
N GLY A 145 -14.30 -13.47 -12.81
CA GLY A 145 -15.26 -12.66 -13.54
C GLY A 145 -14.61 -11.42 -14.18
N GLY A 146 -15.01 -11.14 -15.41
CA GLY A 146 -14.49 -9.98 -16.15
C GLY A 146 -13.16 -10.20 -16.87
N MET A 147 -12.52 -11.36 -16.74
CA MET A 147 -11.33 -11.70 -17.51
C MET A 147 -11.70 -12.29 -18.86
N THR A 148 -11.29 -11.61 -19.92
CA THR A 148 -11.66 -12.01 -21.29
C THR A 148 -10.44 -12.16 -22.20
N THR A 149 -10.58 -12.99 -23.22
CA THR A 149 -9.65 -13.08 -24.37
C THR A 149 -10.17 -12.20 -25.51
N ARG A 150 -9.28 -11.81 -26.41
CA ARG A 150 -9.63 -11.14 -27.67
C ARG A 150 -10.61 -9.97 -27.48
N PHE A 151 -10.35 -9.14 -26.44
CA PHE A 151 -11.13 -7.93 -26.16
C PHE A 151 -12.63 -8.19 -25.89
N GLY A 152 -12.96 -9.27 -25.19
CA GLY A 152 -14.33 -9.58 -24.75
C GLY A 152 -14.96 -10.80 -25.41
N GLU A 153 -14.30 -11.51 -26.32
CA GLU A 153 -14.89 -12.63 -27.08
C GLU A 153 -14.92 -13.95 -26.31
N GLY A 154 -14.01 -14.19 -25.37
CA GLY A 154 -13.89 -15.44 -24.64
C GLY A 154 -13.51 -15.22 -23.17
N THR A 155 -13.42 -16.30 -22.38
CA THR A 155 -12.99 -16.25 -20.98
C THR A 155 -11.49 -16.50 -20.87
N ALA A 156 -10.77 -15.63 -20.16
CA ALA A 156 -9.35 -15.82 -19.83
C ALA A 156 -9.17 -16.41 -18.42
N GLN A 157 -8.05 -17.09 -18.23
CA GLN A 157 -7.59 -17.58 -16.93
C GLN A 157 -6.20 -16.99 -16.67
N ARG A 158 -6.13 -15.89 -15.91
CA ARG A 158 -4.87 -15.19 -15.68
C ARG A 158 -4.48 -14.97 -14.24
N THR A 159 -5.29 -15.45 -13.28
CA THR A 159 -5.00 -15.24 -11.86
C THR A 159 -4.10 -16.33 -11.29
N CYS A 160 -2.83 -15.99 -11.06
CA CYS A 160 -1.83 -16.85 -10.44
C CYS A 160 -2.06 -16.92 -8.94
N ALA A 161 -2.15 -18.11 -8.38
CA ALA A 161 -2.53 -18.31 -6.98
C ALA A 161 -1.66 -19.36 -6.29
N ALA A 162 -1.51 -19.21 -4.97
CA ALA A 162 -0.98 -20.23 -4.07
C ALA A 162 -2.14 -20.79 -3.24
N ALA A 163 -2.89 -21.72 -3.81
CA ALA A 163 -4.16 -22.23 -3.29
C ALA A 163 -5.12 -21.07 -2.89
N ASP A 164 -5.62 -21.03 -1.67
CA ASP A 164 -6.49 -19.98 -1.13
C ASP A 164 -5.76 -18.99 -0.18
N ARG A 165 -4.42 -19.02 -0.21
CA ARG A 165 -3.55 -18.27 0.70
C ARG A 165 -2.46 -17.48 -0.05
N THR A 166 -2.76 -16.97 -1.21
CA THR A 166 -1.78 -16.29 -2.05
C THR A 166 -1.13 -15.10 -1.35
N GLY A 167 -1.93 -14.25 -0.70
CA GLY A 167 -1.42 -13.10 0.04
C GLY A 167 -0.52 -13.48 1.22
N HIS A 168 -0.89 -14.53 1.96
CA HIS A 168 -0.05 -15.07 3.02
C HIS A 168 1.30 -15.54 2.47
N ALA A 169 1.31 -16.30 1.38
CA ALA A 169 2.53 -16.80 0.75
C ALA A 169 3.44 -15.64 0.29
N ILE A 170 2.87 -14.64 -0.38
CA ILE A 170 3.61 -13.47 -0.86
C ILE A 170 4.25 -12.70 0.28
N ILE A 171 3.48 -12.39 1.31
CA ILE A 171 3.99 -11.51 2.39
C ILE A 171 5.08 -12.20 3.22
N HIS A 172 4.94 -13.50 3.49
CA HIS A 172 5.97 -14.27 4.19
C HIS A 172 7.26 -14.39 3.37
N THR A 173 7.12 -14.62 2.07
CA THR A 173 8.27 -14.67 1.14
C THR A 173 9.00 -13.33 1.08
N LEU A 174 8.28 -12.25 0.81
CA LEU A 174 8.90 -10.92 0.71
C LEU A 174 9.52 -10.44 2.01
N TYR A 175 8.88 -10.72 3.16
CA TYR A 175 9.43 -10.38 4.48
C TYR A 175 10.73 -11.15 4.73
N GLY A 176 10.75 -12.47 4.46
CA GLY A 176 11.95 -13.29 4.58
C GLY A 176 13.09 -12.83 3.68
N GLN A 177 12.79 -12.43 2.44
CA GLN A 177 13.80 -11.88 1.52
C GLN A 177 14.32 -10.51 1.98
N ALA A 178 13.45 -9.61 2.42
CA ALA A 178 13.87 -8.30 2.93
C ALA A 178 14.81 -8.42 4.15
N LEU A 179 14.54 -9.37 5.05
CA LEU A 179 15.45 -9.66 6.18
C LEU A 179 16.82 -10.18 5.71
N ARG A 180 16.86 -11.06 4.68
CA ARG A 180 18.13 -11.57 4.12
C ARG A 180 18.99 -10.47 3.53
N HIS A 181 18.39 -9.42 2.99
CA HIS A 181 19.09 -8.26 2.43
C HIS A 181 19.39 -7.16 3.45
N GLY A 182 19.21 -7.44 4.75
CA GLY A 182 19.62 -6.54 5.84
C GLY A 182 18.74 -5.31 6.02
N SER A 183 17.48 -5.35 5.55
CA SER A 183 16.52 -4.27 5.81
C SER A 183 16.22 -4.14 7.30
N GLU A 184 16.17 -2.93 7.81
CA GLU A 184 15.80 -2.66 9.21
C GLU A 184 14.28 -2.46 9.32
N PHE A 185 13.66 -3.16 10.28
CA PHE A 185 12.21 -3.09 10.51
C PHE A 185 11.90 -2.42 11.84
N PHE A 186 11.05 -1.40 11.80
CA PHE A 186 10.45 -0.74 12.95
C PHE A 186 8.99 -1.17 13.05
N ILE A 187 8.75 -2.15 13.89
CA ILE A 187 7.45 -2.82 14.03
C ILE A 187 6.72 -2.23 15.23
N GLU A 188 5.39 -2.00 15.07
CA GLU A 188 4.54 -1.29 16.03
C GLU A 188 4.95 0.17 16.23
N TYR A 189 5.37 0.79 15.13
CA TYR A 189 5.61 2.22 15.02
C TYR A 189 4.51 2.87 14.18
N PHE A 190 3.79 3.80 14.78
CA PHE A 190 2.75 4.57 14.10
C PHE A 190 3.34 5.84 13.50
N VAL A 191 3.42 5.91 12.18
CA VAL A 191 3.88 7.12 11.50
C VAL A 191 2.80 8.20 11.59
N ILE A 192 3.15 9.32 12.23
CA ILE A 192 2.23 10.42 12.52
C ILE A 192 2.15 11.37 11.34
N ASP A 193 3.31 11.82 10.83
CA ASP A 193 3.39 12.83 9.78
C ASP A 193 4.67 12.74 8.94
N LEU A 194 4.63 13.42 7.77
CA LEU A 194 5.77 13.64 6.91
C LEU A 194 6.63 14.80 7.46
N LEU A 195 7.93 14.68 7.34
CA LEU A 195 8.87 15.78 7.59
C LEU A 195 9.04 16.57 6.29
N MET A 196 8.36 17.70 6.20
CA MET A 196 8.42 18.59 5.05
C MET A 196 9.38 19.75 5.35
N GLU A 197 10.41 19.91 4.51
CA GLU A 197 11.37 21.01 4.58
C GLU A 197 11.44 21.66 3.18
N GLU A 198 11.15 22.94 3.07
CA GLU A 198 11.21 23.71 1.80
C GLU A 198 10.44 23.06 0.62
N GLY A 199 9.29 22.42 0.90
CA GLY A 199 8.49 21.74 -0.11
C GLY A 199 8.92 20.31 -0.45
N GLU A 200 9.99 19.81 0.15
CA GLU A 200 10.49 18.45 -0.05
C GLU A 200 10.22 17.57 1.18
N CYS A 201 9.89 16.30 0.95
CA CYS A 201 9.78 15.31 2.01
C CYS A 201 11.17 14.81 2.40
N ARG A 202 11.57 15.06 3.64
CA ARG A 202 12.87 14.68 4.22
C ARG A 202 12.78 13.49 5.18
N GLY A 203 11.64 12.82 5.22
CA GLY A 203 11.42 11.67 6.09
C GLY A 203 10.06 11.68 6.77
N VAL A 204 10.00 11.05 7.93
CA VAL A 204 8.76 10.90 8.72
C VAL A 204 9.04 11.01 10.22
N ILE A 205 7.99 11.33 10.97
CA ILE A 205 7.96 11.20 12.42
C ILE A 205 7.02 10.06 12.81
N ALA A 206 7.44 9.19 13.73
CA ALA A 206 6.67 8.06 14.19
C ALA A 206 6.65 7.96 15.72
N LEU A 207 5.57 7.43 16.23
CA LEU A 207 5.40 7.05 17.63
C LEU A 207 5.71 5.55 17.78
N CYS A 208 6.64 5.20 18.66
CA CYS A 208 6.77 3.83 19.14
C CYS A 208 5.55 3.52 20.03
N MET A 209 4.75 2.51 19.64
CA MET A 209 3.53 2.20 20.38
C MET A 209 3.78 1.39 21.66
N GLU A 210 4.97 0.85 21.82
CA GLU A 210 5.37 0.08 23.01
C GLU A 210 5.67 1.00 24.19
N ASP A 211 6.48 2.05 23.97
CA ASP A 211 7.00 2.90 25.05
C ASP A 211 6.59 4.38 24.97
N GLY A 212 5.93 4.78 23.88
CA GLY A 212 5.46 6.15 23.66
C GLY A 212 6.55 7.15 23.25
N THR A 213 7.75 6.71 22.91
CA THR A 213 8.81 7.58 22.40
C THR A 213 8.54 8.06 20.98
N LEU A 214 9.04 9.24 20.63
CA LEU A 214 8.97 9.79 19.29
C LEU A 214 10.26 9.53 18.53
N HIS A 215 10.11 9.03 17.31
CA HIS A 215 11.22 8.70 16.41
C HIS A 215 11.15 9.54 15.15
N ARG A 216 12.22 10.24 14.83
CA ARG A 216 12.38 11.00 13.61
C ARG A 216 13.26 10.23 12.62
N PHE A 217 12.69 9.81 11.52
CA PHE A 217 13.40 9.11 10.46
C PHE A 217 13.69 10.07 9.33
N ARG A 218 14.94 10.54 9.25
CA ARG A 218 15.41 11.34 8.12
C ARG A 218 15.77 10.40 6.97
N SER A 219 15.34 10.77 5.75
CA SER A 219 15.60 9.98 4.54
C SER A 219 15.81 10.88 3.32
N LYS A 220 16.54 10.35 2.33
CA LYS A 220 16.64 10.96 1.01
C LYS A 220 15.36 10.75 0.20
N MET A 221 14.74 9.57 0.37
CA MET A 221 13.48 9.18 -0.27
C MET A 221 12.54 8.56 0.74
N THR A 222 11.27 8.95 0.70
CA THR A 222 10.20 8.36 1.51
C THR A 222 9.16 7.73 0.60
N MET A 223 8.85 6.46 0.83
CA MET A 223 7.80 5.75 0.11
C MET A 223 6.63 5.46 1.02
N LEU A 224 5.44 5.88 0.64
CA LEU A 224 4.20 5.57 1.33
C LEU A 224 3.56 4.32 0.71
N ALA A 225 3.42 3.26 1.50
CA ALA A 225 2.78 2.00 1.13
C ALA A 225 1.77 1.58 2.22
N THR A 226 1.00 2.54 2.71
CA THR A 226 0.16 2.45 3.91
C THR A 226 -1.17 1.72 3.69
N GLY A 227 -1.44 1.26 2.46
CA GLY A 227 -2.68 0.58 2.11
C GLY A 227 -3.87 1.55 1.97
N GLY A 228 -5.08 0.98 1.99
CA GLY A 228 -6.30 1.71 1.74
C GLY A 228 -6.89 2.42 2.96
N TYR A 229 -8.07 3.02 2.75
CA TYR A 229 -8.81 3.79 3.75
C TYR A 229 -10.26 3.28 3.96
N GLY A 230 -10.53 2.02 3.64
CA GLY A 230 -11.89 1.45 3.71
C GLY A 230 -12.55 1.62 5.09
N ARG A 231 -11.76 1.68 6.17
CA ARG A 231 -12.27 1.88 7.54
C ARG A 231 -12.77 3.31 7.83
N ALA A 232 -12.66 4.23 6.87
CA ALA A 232 -13.37 5.50 6.91
C ALA A 232 -14.90 5.33 6.79
N TYR A 233 -15.36 4.20 6.23
CA TYR A 233 -16.76 3.86 6.08
C TYR A 233 -17.24 2.93 7.19
N TYR A 234 -18.51 3.07 7.60
CA TYR A 234 -19.11 2.26 8.65
C TYR A 234 -19.13 0.77 8.29
N SER A 235 -19.60 0.44 7.08
CA SER A 235 -19.62 -0.93 6.56
C SER A 235 -18.46 -1.12 5.57
N CYS A 236 -17.54 -1.99 5.91
CA CYS A 236 -16.33 -2.20 5.14
C CYS A 236 -15.78 -3.60 5.41
N THR A 237 -15.42 -4.32 4.35
CA THR A 237 -14.77 -5.64 4.43
C THR A 237 -13.25 -5.57 4.52
N SER A 238 -12.67 -4.36 4.42
CA SER A 238 -11.23 -4.16 4.60
C SER A 238 -10.79 -4.44 6.03
N ALA A 239 -9.55 -4.89 6.21
CA ALA A 239 -8.97 -5.07 7.52
C ALA A 239 -9.03 -3.79 8.37
N HIS A 240 -9.08 -3.95 9.70
CA HIS A 240 -9.09 -2.82 10.64
C HIS A 240 -7.86 -1.90 10.52
N THR A 241 -6.80 -2.38 9.88
CA THR A 241 -5.56 -1.62 9.61
C THR A 241 -5.68 -0.65 8.42
N CYS A 242 -6.75 -0.73 7.62
CA CYS A 242 -6.98 0.13 6.44
C CYS A 242 -7.62 1.46 6.86
N THR A 243 -6.89 2.28 7.61
CA THR A 243 -7.37 3.49 8.28
C THR A 243 -7.08 4.80 7.55
N GLY A 244 -6.41 4.75 6.39
CA GLY A 244 -6.14 5.92 5.57
C GLY A 244 -5.00 6.82 6.07
N ASP A 245 -4.09 6.29 6.86
CA ASP A 245 -3.03 7.06 7.51
C ASP A 245 -2.17 7.81 6.48
N GLY A 246 -1.76 7.14 5.38
CA GLY A 246 -0.96 7.76 4.32
C GLY A 246 -1.67 8.91 3.63
N GLY A 247 -2.95 8.72 3.25
CA GLY A 247 -3.76 9.79 2.67
C GLY A 247 -3.92 10.98 3.61
N GLY A 248 -4.12 10.70 4.91
CA GLY A 248 -4.18 11.74 5.95
C GLY A 248 -2.89 12.55 6.06
N MET A 249 -1.73 11.90 6.06
CA MET A 249 -0.42 12.57 6.11
C MET A 249 -0.18 13.43 4.86
N VAL A 250 -0.50 12.89 3.68
CA VAL A 250 -0.37 13.60 2.40
C VAL A 250 -1.25 14.85 2.37
N ALA A 251 -2.52 14.73 2.81
CA ALA A 251 -3.45 15.85 2.89
C ALA A 251 -2.97 16.93 3.87
N ARG A 252 -2.49 16.55 5.07
CA ARG A 252 -1.94 17.53 6.05
C ARG A 252 -0.67 18.21 5.55
N ALA A 253 0.13 17.52 4.74
CA ALA A 253 1.30 18.10 4.08
C ALA A 253 0.96 19.06 2.93
N GLY A 254 -0.32 19.21 2.56
CA GLY A 254 -0.76 20.03 1.45
C GLY A 254 -0.44 19.46 0.07
N LEU A 255 -0.16 18.17 -0.01
CA LEU A 255 0.13 17.47 -1.26
C LEU A 255 -1.18 16.97 -1.90
N PRO A 256 -1.24 16.83 -3.24
CA PRO A 256 -2.45 16.38 -3.93
C PRO A 256 -2.76 14.91 -3.63
N LEU A 257 -4.05 14.60 -3.61
CA LEU A 257 -4.60 13.24 -3.61
C LEU A 257 -5.32 13.02 -4.94
N GLN A 258 -5.22 11.81 -5.48
CA GLN A 258 -5.81 11.42 -6.76
C GLN A 258 -6.72 10.21 -6.58
N ASP A 259 -7.73 10.09 -7.44
CA ASP A 259 -8.62 8.93 -7.58
C ASP A 259 -9.39 8.59 -6.28
N MET A 260 -9.74 9.60 -5.49
CA MET A 260 -10.41 9.42 -4.20
C MET A 260 -11.85 8.91 -4.32
N GLU A 261 -12.45 8.98 -5.51
CA GLU A 261 -13.77 8.42 -5.83
C GLU A 261 -13.76 6.90 -5.99
N PHE A 262 -12.60 6.28 -6.24
CA PHE A 262 -12.51 4.84 -6.45
C PHE A 262 -12.51 4.08 -5.12
N VAL A 263 -13.70 3.70 -4.67
CA VAL A 263 -13.92 2.82 -3.53
C VAL A 263 -14.61 1.55 -4.00
N GLN A 264 -13.93 0.42 -3.88
CA GLN A 264 -14.50 -0.87 -4.24
C GLN A 264 -15.31 -1.46 -3.09
N PHE A 265 -16.60 -1.68 -3.33
CA PHE A 265 -17.49 -2.40 -2.41
C PHE A 265 -17.45 -3.90 -2.74
N HIS A 266 -17.23 -4.73 -1.71
CA HIS A 266 -17.25 -6.17 -1.90
C HIS A 266 -18.71 -6.69 -1.93
N PRO A 267 -19.14 -7.39 -3.00
CA PRO A 267 -20.56 -7.78 -3.15
C PRO A 267 -21.00 -8.88 -2.16
N THR A 268 -20.05 -9.61 -1.59
CA THR A 268 -20.31 -10.68 -0.62
C THR A 268 -20.00 -10.26 0.83
N GLY A 269 -19.94 -8.99 1.11
CA GLY A 269 -19.82 -8.45 2.47
C GLY A 269 -21.08 -8.76 3.28
N ILE A 270 -20.92 -9.14 4.54
CA ILE A 270 -21.99 -9.42 5.50
C ILE A 270 -22.05 -8.29 6.52
#